data_89740263b5779b420dc5b0bdf93b3d77
#
_entry.id   89740263b5779b420dc5b0bdf93b3d77
#
_cell.length_a   1.000
_cell.length_b   1.000
_cell.length_c   1.000
_cell.angle_alpha   90.00
_cell.angle_beta   90.00
_cell.angle_gamma   90.00
#
_symmetry.space_group_name_H-M   'P 1'
#
loop_
_entity.id
_entity.type
_entity.pdbx_description
1 polymer ?
#
loop_
_entity_poly.entity_id
_entity_poly.type
_entity_poly.pdbx_seq_one_letter_code
_entity_poly.pdbx_strand_id
1 'polypeptide(L)'
;MTSTSPDRFDRHYRLLLGTAAFVIIAAGIRVAAEVLNSILLAMLLTVTVVPAFDALRRRGVPKGLAVVVTSLLLAGVLVVLLGALGLSGTRLIAVLPHYQARALSLKTELAGLLQAWGIEPQRIFSFELVDPNRLLGLAAGFLSGLGRVMSQALLLILIVAFFLAERGLRDQTFHPGGTAARVARDVRQYLVITALTGLGFSLLVYFLMLAVGTDLALVWAVLAFIMNFVPNVGIILSVVPPVILTLLELGWQRAVAILAGFLVLNFVVDNLVKPRFMQSGLDVPPIVGLLSLVIWAYLLGPIGTLLALPLTIAVRRVLEDAQVAVPGLSRTTP
;
A
#
# COMPACT_ATOMS: atom_id res chain seq x y z
N MET A 1 -14.89 44.50 40.13
CA MET A 1 -15.69 43.31 39.75
C MET A 1 -15.17 42.82 38.43
N THR A 2 -14.21 41.92 38.45
CA THR A 2 -13.57 41.32 37.25
C THR A 2 -14.34 40.05 36.91
N SER A 3 -15.19 40.12 35.91
CA SER A 3 -15.85 38.95 35.32
C SER A 3 -14.80 38.13 34.57
N THR A 4 -14.17 37.20 35.21
CA THR A 4 -13.42 36.13 34.56
C THR A 4 -14.43 35.28 33.81
N SER A 5 -14.45 35.41 32.48
CA SER A 5 -15.35 34.70 31.62
C SER A 5 -15.15 33.16 31.77
N PRO A 6 -16.18 32.41 32.20
CA PRO A 6 -16.09 30.96 32.41
C PRO A 6 -15.79 30.19 31.12
N ASP A 7 -16.01 30.79 29.94
CA ASP A 7 -15.85 30.16 28.61
C ASP A 7 -14.41 29.79 28.23
N ARG A 8 -13.39 30.48 28.71
CA ARG A 8 -11.99 30.18 28.33
C ARG A 8 -11.44 28.94 29.06
N PHE A 9 -11.75 28.77 30.35
CA PHE A 9 -11.34 27.59 31.11
C PHE A 9 -11.99 26.32 30.61
N ASP A 10 -13.27 26.39 30.27
CA ASP A 10 -14.05 25.26 29.69
C ASP A 10 -13.51 24.84 28.32
N ARG A 11 -13.10 25.80 27.51
CA ARG A 11 -12.54 25.53 26.18
C ARG A 11 -11.17 24.84 26.24
N HIS A 12 -10.28 25.30 27.12
CA HIS A 12 -8.97 24.67 27.29
C HIS A 12 -9.09 23.27 27.90
N TYR A 13 -9.98 23.09 28.87
CA TYR A 13 -10.24 21.79 29.47
C TYR A 13 -10.80 20.78 28.47
N ARG A 14 -11.76 21.19 27.64
CA ARG A 14 -12.29 20.35 26.53
C ARG A 14 -11.22 20.01 25.50
N LEU A 15 -10.35 20.95 25.16
CA LEU A 15 -9.22 20.67 24.24
C LEU A 15 -8.23 19.70 24.88
N LEU A 16 -7.87 19.85 26.12
CA LEU A 16 -6.97 18.93 26.84
C LEU A 16 -7.57 17.53 26.96
N LEU A 17 -8.85 17.41 27.31
CA LEU A 17 -9.55 16.13 27.34
C LEU A 17 -9.62 15.49 25.94
N GLY A 18 -9.91 16.28 24.92
CA GLY A 18 -9.97 15.81 23.54
C GLY A 18 -8.62 15.31 23.04
N THR A 19 -7.54 16.05 23.33
CA THR A 19 -6.17 15.61 22.97
C THR A 19 -5.74 14.39 23.78
N ALA A 20 -6.03 14.32 25.08
CA ALA A 20 -5.74 13.15 25.90
C ALA A 20 -6.50 11.90 25.40
N ALA A 21 -7.79 12.04 25.11
CA ALA A 21 -8.60 10.97 24.56
C ALA A 21 -8.06 10.50 23.19
N PHE A 22 -7.67 11.43 22.32
CA PHE A 22 -7.06 11.11 21.02
C PHE A 22 -5.76 10.32 21.19
N VAL A 23 -4.88 10.74 22.10
CA VAL A 23 -3.61 10.06 22.38
C VAL A 23 -3.85 8.65 22.94
N ILE A 24 -4.80 8.50 23.86
CA ILE A 24 -5.15 7.18 24.43
C ILE A 24 -5.72 6.25 23.36
N ILE A 25 -6.63 6.74 22.50
CA ILE A 25 -7.19 5.96 21.38
C ILE A 25 -6.08 5.57 20.41
N ALA A 26 -5.20 6.50 20.03
CA ALA A 26 -4.09 6.23 19.12
C ALA A 26 -3.12 5.19 19.69
N ALA A 27 -2.80 5.30 20.99
CA ALA A 27 -1.98 4.31 21.68
C ALA A 27 -2.66 2.93 21.74
N GLY A 28 -3.97 2.90 22.03
CA GLY A 28 -4.78 1.67 22.02
C GLY A 28 -4.79 0.98 20.65
N ILE A 29 -5.01 1.75 19.58
CA ILE A 29 -4.96 1.26 18.19
C ILE A 29 -3.57 0.66 17.91
N ARG A 30 -2.51 1.33 18.31
CA ARG A 30 -1.14 0.87 18.08
C ARG A 30 -0.80 -0.42 18.82
N VAL A 31 -1.25 -0.55 20.05
CA VAL A 31 -1.09 -1.79 20.84
C VAL A 31 -1.88 -2.95 20.23
N ALA A 32 -3.08 -2.67 19.74
CA ALA A 32 -3.95 -3.66 19.09
C ALA A 32 -3.66 -3.84 17.58
N ALA A 33 -2.63 -3.17 17.03
CA ALA A 33 -2.39 -3.09 15.58
C ALA A 33 -2.28 -4.47 14.91
N GLU A 34 -1.68 -5.45 15.55
CA GLU A 34 -1.52 -6.79 14.96
C GLU A 34 -2.87 -7.47 14.70
N VAL A 35 -3.79 -7.39 15.66
CA VAL A 35 -5.14 -7.93 15.53
C VAL A 35 -5.98 -7.10 14.58
N LEU A 36 -5.92 -5.76 14.73
CA LEU A 36 -6.65 -4.83 13.88
C LEU A 36 -6.24 -4.95 12.41
N ASN A 37 -4.96 -5.11 12.12
CA ASN A 37 -4.45 -5.29 10.78
C ASN A 37 -5.04 -6.51 10.10
N SER A 38 -5.11 -7.65 10.80
CA SER A 38 -5.69 -8.87 10.26
C SER A 38 -7.18 -8.71 9.95
N ILE A 39 -7.94 -8.07 10.86
CA ILE A 39 -9.38 -7.83 10.69
C ILE A 39 -9.63 -6.83 9.56
N LEU A 40 -8.93 -5.68 9.55
CA LEU A 40 -9.08 -4.63 8.54
C LEU A 40 -8.72 -5.15 7.15
N LEU A 41 -7.62 -5.90 7.04
CA LEU A 41 -7.18 -6.49 5.78
C LEU A 41 -8.20 -7.53 5.28
N ALA A 42 -8.69 -8.39 6.16
CA ALA A 42 -9.74 -9.36 5.81
C ALA A 42 -11.05 -8.68 5.40
N MET A 43 -11.45 -7.62 6.10
CA MET A 43 -12.63 -6.82 5.74
C MET A 43 -12.45 -6.18 4.34
N LEU A 44 -11.28 -5.62 4.06
CA LEU A 44 -10.95 -5.02 2.79
C LEU A 44 -10.97 -6.06 1.65
N LEU A 45 -10.33 -7.20 1.85
CA LEU A 45 -10.34 -8.32 0.91
C LEU A 45 -11.77 -8.83 0.68
N THR A 46 -12.57 -8.95 1.75
CA THR A 46 -13.97 -9.35 1.63
C THR A 46 -14.74 -8.39 0.72
N VAL A 47 -14.63 -7.07 0.96
CA VAL A 47 -15.30 -6.05 0.14
C VAL A 47 -14.86 -6.14 -1.32
N THR A 48 -13.60 -6.49 -1.58
CA THR A 48 -13.06 -6.65 -2.93
C THR A 48 -13.60 -7.89 -3.65
N VAL A 49 -13.75 -9.02 -2.95
CA VAL A 49 -14.21 -10.29 -3.57
C VAL A 49 -15.73 -10.48 -3.56
N VAL A 50 -16.48 -9.65 -2.84
CA VAL A 50 -17.95 -9.66 -2.81
C VAL A 50 -18.57 -9.71 -4.21
N PRO A 51 -18.13 -8.96 -5.24
CA PRO A 51 -18.73 -9.05 -6.58
C PRO A 51 -18.61 -10.43 -7.20
N ALA A 52 -17.48 -11.13 -6.98
CA ALA A 52 -17.31 -12.51 -7.46
C ALA A 52 -18.27 -13.47 -6.75
N PHE A 53 -18.42 -13.32 -5.42
CA PHE A 53 -19.39 -14.05 -4.64
C PHE A 53 -20.83 -13.80 -5.13
N ASP A 54 -21.21 -12.53 -5.29
CA ASP A 54 -22.55 -12.14 -5.76
C ASP A 54 -22.83 -12.66 -7.20
N ALA A 55 -21.80 -12.66 -8.08
CA ALA A 55 -21.91 -13.19 -9.44
C ALA A 55 -22.20 -14.72 -9.44
N LEU A 56 -21.52 -15.48 -8.58
CA LEU A 56 -21.79 -16.91 -8.40
C LEU A 56 -23.21 -17.15 -7.87
N ARG A 57 -23.63 -16.37 -6.90
CA ARG A 57 -24.98 -16.45 -6.32
C ARG A 57 -26.07 -16.16 -7.37
N ARG A 58 -25.88 -15.15 -8.22
CA ARG A 58 -26.79 -14.83 -9.34
C ARG A 58 -26.89 -15.94 -10.38
N ARG A 59 -25.85 -16.78 -10.51
CA ARG A 59 -25.85 -17.95 -11.39
C ARG A 59 -26.47 -19.19 -10.74
N GLY A 60 -27.10 -19.08 -9.56
CA GLY A 60 -27.75 -20.15 -8.86
C GLY A 60 -26.84 -21.05 -8.03
N VAL A 61 -25.57 -20.70 -7.87
CA VAL A 61 -24.63 -21.47 -7.04
C VAL A 61 -25.08 -21.44 -5.59
N PRO A 62 -25.19 -22.60 -4.88
CA PRO A 62 -25.53 -22.64 -3.47
C PRO A 62 -24.57 -21.82 -2.64
N LYS A 63 -25.06 -21.18 -1.58
CA LYS A 63 -24.31 -20.24 -0.76
C LYS A 63 -22.98 -20.81 -0.24
N GLY A 64 -23.00 -22.00 0.37
CA GLY A 64 -21.79 -22.64 0.88
C GLY A 64 -20.74 -22.85 -0.20
N LEU A 65 -21.16 -23.32 -1.39
CA LEU A 65 -20.27 -23.49 -2.53
C LEU A 65 -19.73 -22.15 -3.06
N ALA A 66 -20.55 -21.09 -3.10
CA ALA A 66 -20.10 -19.75 -3.49
C ALA A 66 -19.06 -19.19 -2.54
N VAL A 67 -19.20 -19.40 -1.21
CA VAL A 67 -18.17 -19.03 -0.20
C VAL A 67 -16.87 -19.79 -0.48
N VAL A 68 -16.95 -21.11 -0.63
CA VAL A 68 -15.77 -21.95 -0.87
C VAL A 68 -15.04 -21.53 -2.15
N VAL A 69 -15.77 -21.40 -3.27
CA VAL A 69 -15.17 -21.03 -4.57
C VAL A 69 -14.54 -19.64 -4.50
N THR A 70 -15.20 -18.66 -3.87
CA THR A 70 -14.64 -17.30 -3.77
C THR A 70 -13.42 -17.28 -2.86
N SER A 71 -13.43 -18.02 -1.76
CA SER A 71 -12.28 -18.15 -0.85
C SER A 71 -11.10 -18.86 -1.52
N LEU A 72 -11.35 -19.91 -2.31
CA LEU A 72 -10.32 -20.59 -3.10
C LEU A 72 -9.75 -19.71 -4.21
N LEU A 73 -10.59 -18.88 -4.85
CA LEU A 73 -10.12 -17.89 -5.82
C LEU A 73 -9.16 -16.89 -5.17
N LEU A 74 -9.55 -16.35 -4.01
CA LEU A 74 -8.69 -15.45 -3.23
C LEU A 74 -7.39 -16.14 -2.80
N ALA A 75 -7.48 -17.37 -2.30
CA ALA A 75 -6.32 -18.19 -1.95
C ALA A 75 -5.38 -18.38 -3.14
N GLY A 76 -5.93 -18.71 -4.31
CA GLY A 76 -5.17 -18.85 -5.55
C GLY A 76 -4.42 -17.57 -5.94
N VAL A 77 -5.08 -16.42 -5.87
CA VAL A 77 -4.45 -15.11 -6.13
C VAL A 77 -3.32 -14.85 -5.13
N LEU A 78 -3.55 -15.08 -3.84
CA LEU A 78 -2.53 -14.90 -2.81
C LEU A 78 -1.34 -15.85 -3.00
N VAL A 79 -1.59 -17.13 -3.31
CA VAL A 79 -0.53 -18.12 -3.60
C VAL A 79 0.30 -17.71 -4.81
N VAL A 80 -0.33 -17.23 -5.88
CA VAL A 80 0.39 -16.73 -7.07
C VAL A 80 1.26 -15.52 -6.73
N LEU A 81 0.70 -14.53 -6.02
CA LEU A 81 1.45 -13.33 -5.61
C LEU A 81 2.62 -13.68 -4.68
N LEU A 82 2.35 -14.46 -3.64
CA LEU A 82 3.37 -14.86 -2.66
C LEU A 82 4.41 -15.80 -3.27
N GLY A 83 3.98 -16.69 -4.16
CA GLY A 83 4.88 -17.56 -4.93
C GLY A 83 5.80 -16.76 -5.85
N ALA A 84 5.24 -15.79 -6.58
CA ALA A 84 6.02 -14.88 -7.41
C ALA A 84 7.04 -14.08 -6.59
N LEU A 85 6.64 -13.55 -5.43
CA LEU A 85 7.54 -12.86 -4.49
C LEU A 85 8.60 -13.79 -3.93
N GLY A 86 8.25 -15.02 -3.54
CA GLY A 86 9.19 -16.01 -3.00
C GLY A 86 10.26 -16.40 -4.02
N LEU A 87 9.83 -16.77 -5.23
CA LEU A 87 10.75 -17.08 -6.35
C LEU A 87 11.63 -15.89 -6.69
N SER A 88 11.06 -14.69 -6.62
CA SER A 88 11.78 -13.45 -6.87
C SER A 88 12.82 -13.18 -5.79
N GLY A 89 12.47 -13.37 -4.53
CA GLY A 89 13.38 -13.18 -3.38
C GLY A 89 14.57 -14.15 -3.41
N THR A 90 14.34 -15.43 -3.73
CA THR A 90 15.43 -16.40 -3.87
C THR A 90 16.40 -16.05 -5.00
N ARG A 91 15.89 -15.58 -6.15
CA ARG A 91 16.72 -15.09 -7.25
C ARG A 91 17.51 -13.85 -6.87
N LEU A 92 16.89 -12.88 -6.18
CA LEU A 92 17.57 -11.69 -5.70
C LEU A 92 18.76 -12.04 -4.78
N ILE A 93 18.55 -12.99 -3.83
CA ILE A 93 19.63 -13.44 -2.95
C ILE A 93 20.76 -14.12 -3.72
N ALA A 94 20.43 -14.94 -4.73
CA ALA A 94 21.44 -15.64 -5.53
C ALA A 94 22.33 -14.67 -6.33
N VAL A 95 21.78 -13.56 -6.83
CA VAL A 95 22.57 -12.57 -7.61
C VAL A 95 23.19 -11.47 -6.76
N LEU A 96 22.79 -11.36 -5.49
CA LEU A 96 23.26 -10.30 -4.58
C LEU A 96 24.81 -10.24 -4.43
N PRO A 97 25.57 -11.38 -4.33
CA PRO A 97 27.04 -11.34 -4.27
C PRO A 97 27.67 -10.71 -5.53
N HIS A 98 27.06 -10.95 -6.71
CA HIS A 98 27.52 -10.34 -7.95
C HIS A 98 27.35 -8.82 -7.92
N TYR A 99 26.20 -8.31 -7.46
CA TYR A 99 25.95 -6.87 -7.30
C TYR A 99 26.90 -6.23 -6.28
N GLN A 100 27.23 -6.93 -5.20
CA GLN A 100 28.20 -6.45 -4.21
C GLN A 100 29.61 -6.28 -4.83
N ALA A 101 30.09 -7.29 -5.56
CA ALA A 101 31.37 -7.21 -6.23
C ALA A 101 31.42 -6.04 -7.24
N ARG A 102 30.34 -5.86 -8.00
CA ARG A 102 30.25 -4.77 -8.98
C ARG A 102 30.17 -3.39 -8.33
N ALA A 103 29.43 -3.25 -7.22
CA ALA A 103 29.36 -2.00 -6.45
C ALA A 103 30.73 -1.62 -5.87
N LEU A 104 31.52 -2.59 -5.39
CA LEU A 104 32.87 -2.36 -4.92
C LEU A 104 33.79 -1.94 -6.05
N SER A 105 33.72 -2.55 -7.24
CA SER A 105 34.52 -2.15 -8.40
C SER A 105 34.19 -0.73 -8.86
N LEU A 106 32.91 -0.36 -8.93
CA LEU A 106 32.51 1.00 -9.27
C LEU A 106 32.97 2.02 -8.22
N LYS A 107 32.90 1.66 -6.93
CA LYS A 107 33.44 2.52 -5.87
C LYS A 107 34.94 2.81 -6.04
N THR A 108 35.73 1.79 -6.40
CA THR A 108 37.17 1.96 -6.67
C THR A 108 37.44 2.77 -7.94
N GLU A 109 36.67 2.55 -9.01
CA GLU A 109 36.78 3.35 -10.24
C GLU A 109 36.43 4.82 -10.00
N LEU A 110 35.30 5.09 -9.31
CA LEU A 110 34.92 6.46 -8.96
C LEU A 110 35.87 7.13 -7.99
N ALA A 111 36.44 6.39 -7.03
CA ALA A 111 37.45 6.91 -6.11
C ALA A 111 38.70 7.34 -6.87
N GLY A 112 39.14 6.56 -7.88
CA GLY A 112 40.27 6.92 -8.75
C GLY A 112 40.00 8.20 -9.56
N LEU A 113 38.78 8.34 -10.13
CA LEU A 113 38.40 9.56 -10.87
C LEU A 113 38.31 10.78 -9.96
N LEU A 114 37.78 10.66 -8.75
CA LEU A 114 37.69 11.75 -7.77
C LEU A 114 39.08 12.20 -7.30
N GLN A 115 39.99 11.24 -7.06
CA GLN A 115 41.37 11.55 -6.73
C GLN A 115 42.06 12.29 -7.86
N ALA A 116 41.84 11.91 -9.13
CA ALA A 116 42.36 12.62 -10.29
C ALA A 116 41.87 14.07 -10.39
N TRP A 117 40.70 14.38 -9.81
CA TRP A 117 40.15 15.75 -9.72
C TRP A 117 40.49 16.47 -8.41
N GLY A 118 41.34 15.88 -7.55
CA GLY A 118 41.77 16.46 -6.28
C GLY A 118 40.71 16.41 -5.17
N ILE A 119 39.67 15.59 -5.33
CA ILE A 119 38.61 15.42 -4.35
C ILE A 119 38.91 14.18 -3.51
N GLU A 120 38.91 14.30 -2.18
CA GLU A 120 39.11 13.18 -1.25
C GLU A 120 37.89 12.24 -1.29
N PRO A 121 38.01 11.00 -1.79
CA PRO A 121 36.88 10.08 -1.91
C PRO A 121 36.22 9.75 -0.58
N GLN A 122 36.95 9.75 0.54
CA GLN A 122 36.44 9.47 1.88
C GLN A 122 35.35 10.46 2.34
N ARG A 123 35.42 11.71 1.88
CA ARG A 123 34.35 12.71 2.21
C ARG A 123 33.01 12.45 1.52
N ILE A 124 33.07 11.80 0.34
CA ILE A 124 31.86 11.50 -0.45
C ILE A 124 31.35 10.11 -0.14
N PHE A 125 32.23 9.13 0.06
CA PHE A 125 31.88 7.73 0.32
C PHE A 125 31.80 7.39 1.82
N SER A 126 31.71 8.37 2.71
CA SER A 126 31.42 8.17 4.14
C SER A 126 30.02 7.54 4.41
N PHE A 127 29.14 7.52 3.40
CA PHE A 127 27.91 6.75 3.44
C PHE A 127 28.24 5.27 3.21
N GLU A 128 28.09 4.47 4.24
CA GLU A 128 28.08 2.99 4.21
C GLU A 128 26.88 2.44 3.40
N LEU A 129 26.63 3.01 2.21
CA LEU A 129 25.48 2.67 1.37
C LEU A 129 25.54 1.24 0.82
N VAL A 130 26.71 0.60 0.86
CA VAL A 130 26.89 -0.75 0.32
C VAL A 130 27.64 -1.61 1.36
N ASP A 131 27.07 -1.74 2.55
CA ASP A 131 27.47 -2.80 3.47
C ASP A 131 26.82 -4.11 3.01
N PRO A 132 27.63 -5.12 2.58
CA PRO A 132 27.12 -6.42 2.17
C PRO A 132 26.21 -7.07 3.22
N ASN A 133 26.51 -6.90 4.50
CA ASN A 133 25.75 -7.48 5.58
C ASN A 133 24.37 -6.81 5.73
N ARG A 134 24.26 -5.52 5.48
CA ARG A 134 22.97 -4.81 5.46
C ARG A 134 22.08 -5.27 4.31
N LEU A 135 22.66 -5.46 3.12
CA LEU A 135 21.91 -5.97 1.96
C LEU A 135 21.42 -7.41 2.19
N LEU A 136 22.27 -8.27 2.76
CA LEU A 136 21.87 -9.61 3.18
C LEU A 136 20.81 -9.58 4.28
N GLY A 137 20.94 -8.68 5.25
CA GLY A 137 19.94 -8.46 6.30
C GLY A 137 18.59 -8.00 5.74
N LEU A 138 18.57 -7.11 4.75
CA LEU A 138 17.34 -6.68 4.06
C LEU A 138 16.71 -7.83 3.27
N ALA A 139 17.51 -8.61 2.55
CA ALA A 139 17.03 -9.77 1.81
C ALA A 139 16.48 -10.87 2.73
N ALA A 140 17.17 -11.18 3.84
CA ALA A 140 16.71 -12.11 4.87
C ALA A 140 15.45 -11.59 5.58
N GLY A 141 15.39 -10.30 5.88
CA GLY A 141 14.21 -9.61 6.42
C GLY A 141 13.01 -9.68 5.49
N PHE A 142 13.23 -9.51 4.19
CA PHE A 142 12.21 -9.67 3.17
C PHE A 142 11.65 -11.11 3.13
N LEU A 143 12.52 -12.13 3.09
CA LEU A 143 12.08 -13.54 3.10
C LEU A 143 11.36 -13.93 4.39
N SER A 144 11.85 -13.50 5.55
CA SER A 144 11.17 -13.75 6.82
C SER A 144 9.82 -13.03 6.89
N GLY A 145 9.71 -11.85 6.27
CA GLY A 145 8.46 -11.13 6.07
C GLY A 145 7.46 -11.92 5.23
N LEU A 146 7.91 -12.49 4.11
CA LEU A 146 7.08 -13.38 3.27
C LEU A 146 6.56 -14.58 4.03
N GLY A 147 7.39 -15.26 4.82
CA GLY A 147 6.97 -16.38 5.66
C GLY A 147 5.87 -15.99 6.65
N ARG A 148 5.96 -14.83 7.27
CA ARG A 148 4.90 -14.28 8.14
C ARG A 148 3.62 -13.99 7.37
N VAL A 149 3.70 -13.35 6.21
CA VAL A 149 2.52 -13.10 5.37
C VAL A 149 1.86 -14.40 4.93
N MET A 150 2.62 -15.43 4.58
CA MET A 150 2.07 -16.75 4.23
C MET A 150 1.32 -17.38 5.40
N SER A 151 1.86 -17.34 6.62
CA SER A 151 1.17 -17.85 7.80
C SER A 151 -0.10 -17.06 8.14
N GLN A 152 -0.06 -15.74 7.93
CA GLN A 152 -1.23 -14.87 8.11
C GLN A 152 -2.27 -15.03 6.99
N ALA A 153 -1.87 -15.41 5.77
CA ALA A 153 -2.77 -15.57 4.64
C ALA A 153 -3.87 -16.61 4.91
N LEU A 154 -3.54 -17.72 5.56
CA LEU A 154 -4.54 -18.72 5.94
C LEU A 154 -5.60 -18.14 6.89
N LEU A 155 -5.17 -17.41 7.91
CA LEU A 155 -6.06 -16.72 8.85
C LEU A 155 -6.94 -15.70 8.11
N LEU A 156 -6.35 -14.90 7.21
CA LEU A 156 -7.08 -13.93 6.41
C LEU A 156 -8.16 -14.58 5.54
N ILE A 157 -7.83 -15.68 4.86
CA ILE A 157 -8.79 -16.44 4.03
C ILE A 157 -9.93 -16.97 4.90
N LEU A 158 -9.62 -17.49 6.09
CA LEU A 158 -10.62 -17.99 7.02
C LEU A 158 -11.56 -16.88 7.49
N ILE A 159 -11.03 -15.69 7.85
CA ILE A 159 -11.85 -14.54 8.26
C ILE A 159 -12.70 -14.04 7.08
N VAL A 160 -12.13 -13.97 5.86
CA VAL A 160 -12.88 -13.60 4.64
C VAL A 160 -14.01 -14.60 4.37
N ALA A 161 -13.74 -15.90 4.47
CA ALA A 161 -14.76 -16.93 4.30
C ALA A 161 -15.89 -16.79 5.33
N PHE A 162 -15.56 -16.45 6.59
CA PHE A 162 -16.53 -16.19 7.64
C PHE A 162 -17.39 -14.96 7.33
N PHE A 163 -16.79 -13.84 6.91
CA PHE A 163 -17.50 -12.64 6.53
C PHE A 163 -18.41 -12.86 5.31
N LEU A 164 -17.98 -13.63 4.31
CA LEU A 164 -18.80 -14.00 3.17
C LEU A 164 -19.97 -14.92 3.57
N ALA A 165 -19.72 -15.85 4.49
CA ALA A 165 -20.75 -16.72 5.03
C ALA A 165 -21.80 -15.94 5.81
N GLU A 166 -21.40 -14.99 6.65
CA GLU A 166 -22.31 -14.15 7.42
C GLU A 166 -23.13 -13.21 6.52
N ARG A 167 -22.47 -12.57 5.51
CA ARG A 167 -23.17 -11.73 4.54
C ARG A 167 -24.36 -12.47 3.89
N GLY A 168 -24.16 -13.69 3.49
CA GLY A 168 -25.22 -14.48 2.91
C GLY A 168 -26.32 -14.88 3.92
N LEU A 169 -26.12 -14.79 5.24
CA LEU A 169 -27.18 -15.00 6.26
C LEU A 169 -28.02 -13.74 6.46
N ARG A 170 -27.43 -12.55 6.25
CA ARG A 170 -28.04 -11.25 6.48
C ARG A 170 -28.62 -10.60 5.21
N ASP A 171 -29.09 -11.38 4.25
CA ASP A 171 -29.60 -10.91 2.94
C ASP A 171 -30.70 -9.82 3.01
N GLN A 172 -31.21 -9.50 4.21
CA GLN A 172 -32.28 -8.53 4.40
C GLN A 172 -31.96 -7.32 5.31
N THR A 173 -30.77 -7.19 5.91
CA THR A 173 -30.54 -6.16 6.94
C THR A 173 -29.61 -5.01 6.54
N PHE A 174 -28.92 -5.08 5.42
CA PHE A 174 -28.19 -3.92 4.92
C PHE A 174 -29.16 -3.02 4.13
N HIS A 175 -29.61 -1.94 4.78
CA HIS A 175 -30.32 -0.87 4.07
C HIS A 175 -29.42 -0.35 2.95
N PRO A 176 -29.85 -0.41 1.67
CA PRO A 176 -29.00 -0.02 0.54
C PRO A 176 -28.43 1.41 0.60
N GLY A 177 -29.03 2.26 1.44
CA GLY A 177 -28.67 3.66 1.66
C GLY A 177 -27.86 3.94 2.94
N GLY A 178 -27.58 2.96 3.78
CA GLY A 178 -26.86 3.17 5.04
C GLY A 178 -25.38 3.56 4.84
N THR A 179 -24.80 4.27 5.83
CA THR A 179 -23.39 4.71 5.84
C THR A 179 -22.42 3.58 5.55
N ALA A 180 -22.62 2.41 6.19
CA ALA A 180 -21.77 1.23 5.97
C ALA A 180 -21.80 0.73 4.51
N ALA A 181 -22.96 0.77 3.85
CA ALA A 181 -23.08 0.36 2.45
C ALA A 181 -22.40 1.36 1.50
N ARG A 182 -22.45 2.66 1.82
CA ARG A 182 -21.72 3.71 1.08
C ARG A 182 -20.22 3.55 1.24
N VAL A 183 -19.74 3.42 2.47
CA VAL A 183 -18.32 3.18 2.76
C VAL A 183 -17.80 1.94 2.01
N ALA A 184 -18.51 0.82 2.12
CA ALA A 184 -18.11 -0.42 1.44
C ALA A 184 -18.07 -0.27 -0.08
N ARG A 185 -18.98 0.50 -0.67
CA ARG A 185 -19.00 0.80 -2.12
C ARG A 185 -17.79 1.63 -2.53
N ASP A 186 -17.53 2.74 -1.83
CA ASP A 186 -16.45 3.67 -2.17
C ASP A 186 -15.08 3.03 -1.99
N VAL A 187 -14.87 2.31 -0.88
CA VAL A 187 -13.66 1.54 -0.62
C VAL A 187 -13.45 0.46 -1.69
N ARG A 188 -14.50 -0.30 -2.02
CA ARG A 188 -14.43 -1.31 -3.09
C ARG A 188 -14.07 -0.70 -4.42
N GLN A 189 -14.73 0.40 -4.81
CA GLN A 189 -14.45 1.08 -6.08
C GLN A 189 -12.98 1.52 -6.14
N TYR A 190 -12.48 2.14 -5.07
CA TYR A 190 -11.07 2.52 -4.97
C TYR A 190 -10.13 1.31 -5.14
N LEU A 191 -10.40 0.22 -4.41
CA LEU A 191 -9.56 -0.97 -4.44
C LEU A 191 -9.54 -1.66 -5.79
N VAL A 192 -10.70 -1.81 -6.42
CA VAL A 192 -10.80 -2.44 -7.75
C VAL A 192 -10.07 -1.60 -8.79
N ILE A 193 -10.26 -0.27 -8.79
CA ILE A 193 -9.56 0.63 -9.71
C ILE A 193 -8.05 0.56 -9.47
N THR A 194 -7.60 0.65 -8.20
CA THR A 194 -6.18 0.58 -7.85
C THR A 194 -5.56 -0.76 -8.22
N ALA A 195 -6.28 -1.88 -8.00
CA ALA A 195 -5.81 -3.21 -8.38
C ALA A 195 -5.70 -3.37 -9.90
N LEU A 196 -6.72 -2.95 -10.66
CA LEU A 196 -6.71 -3.07 -12.13
C LEU A 196 -5.65 -2.16 -12.76
N THR A 197 -5.57 -0.90 -12.34
CA THR A 197 -4.56 0.05 -12.83
C THR A 197 -3.15 -0.36 -12.40
N GLY A 198 -3.00 -0.87 -11.17
CA GLY A 198 -1.74 -1.43 -10.66
C GLY A 198 -1.30 -2.66 -11.42
N LEU A 199 -2.23 -3.57 -11.76
CA LEU A 199 -1.93 -4.75 -12.60
C LEU A 199 -1.48 -4.33 -14.00
N GLY A 200 -2.18 -3.40 -14.62
CA GLY A 200 -1.79 -2.84 -15.92
C GLY A 200 -0.41 -2.17 -15.86
N PHE A 201 -0.17 -1.34 -14.85
CA PHE A 201 1.12 -0.71 -14.63
C PHE A 201 2.25 -1.73 -14.41
N SER A 202 2.04 -2.72 -13.55
CA SER A 202 3.03 -3.76 -13.26
C SER A 202 3.37 -4.62 -14.47
N LEU A 203 2.37 -4.91 -15.30
CA LEU A 203 2.58 -5.63 -16.57
C LEU A 203 3.44 -4.82 -17.56
N LEU A 204 3.17 -3.53 -17.68
CA LEU A 204 3.98 -2.62 -18.50
C LEU A 204 5.41 -2.50 -17.97
N VAL A 205 5.58 -2.40 -16.65
CA VAL A 205 6.89 -2.44 -15.98
C VAL A 205 7.61 -3.75 -16.27
N TYR A 206 6.93 -4.88 -16.20
CA TYR A 206 7.50 -6.18 -16.55
C TYR A 206 8.08 -6.20 -17.97
N PHE A 207 7.30 -5.74 -18.95
CA PHE A 207 7.77 -5.66 -20.34
C PHE A 207 8.89 -4.64 -20.54
N LEU A 208 8.85 -3.51 -19.85
CA LEU A 208 9.94 -2.53 -19.85
C LEU A 208 11.25 -3.17 -19.34
N MET A 209 11.18 -3.91 -18.23
CA MET A 209 12.35 -4.59 -17.67
C MET A 209 12.91 -5.66 -18.60
N LEU A 210 12.05 -6.43 -19.26
CA LEU A 210 12.45 -7.42 -20.27
C LEU A 210 13.11 -6.73 -21.48
N ALA A 211 12.56 -5.64 -21.96
CA ALA A 211 13.09 -4.89 -23.10
C ALA A 211 14.49 -4.32 -22.83
N VAL A 212 14.73 -3.88 -21.60
CA VAL A 212 16.05 -3.38 -21.15
C VAL A 212 17.04 -4.53 -20.87
N GLY A 213 16.54 -5.75 -20.62
CA GLY A 213 17.32 -6.94 -20.34
C GLY A 213 17.74 -7.10 -18.89
N THR A 214 16.86 -6.72 -17.95
CA THR A 214 17.13 -6.90 -16.51
C THR A 214 16.74 -8.28 -16.03
N ASP A 215 17.57 -8.91 -15.19
CA ASP A 215 17.38 -10.28 -14.71
C ASP A 215 16.17 -10.49 -13.80
N LEU A 216 15.72 -9.46 -13.10
CA LEU A 216 14.70 -9.55 -12.06
C LEU A 216 13.38 -8.87 -12.48
N ALA A 217 13.02 -8.92 -13.77
CA ALA A 217 11.85 -8.24 -14.31
C ALA A 217 10.55 -8.54 -13.52
N LEU A 218 10.32 -9.80 -13.15
CA LEU A 218 9.15 -10.21 -12.38
C LEU A 218 9.14 -9.63 -10.94
N VAL A 219 10.32 -9.56 -10.30
CA VAL A 219 10.47 -8.97 -8.96
C VAL A 219 9.97 -7.53 -8.96
N TRP A 220 10.48 -6.76 -9.92
CA TRP A 220 10.18 -5.33 -10.02
C TRP A 220 8.75 -5.07 -10.43
N ALA A 221 8.19 -5.90 -11.28
CA ALA A 221 6.77 -5.83 -11.64
C ALA A 221 5.87 -6.10 -10.44
N VAL A 222 6.14 -7.15 -9.65
CA VAL A 222 5.35 -7.46 -8.46
C VAL A 222 5.52 -6.38 -7.38
N LEU A 223 6.74 -5.87 -7.20
CA LEU A 223 6.99 -4.73 -6.30
C LEU A 223 6.19 -3.50 -6.74
N ALA A 224 6.20 -3.17 -8.03
CA ALA A 224 5.44 -2.05 -8.60
C ALA A 224 3.92 -2.23 -8.38
N PHE A 225 3.40 -3.46 -8.52
CA PHE A 225 2.01 -3.78 -8.23
C PHE A 225 1.65 -3.47 -6.76
N ILE A 226 2.44 -3.98 -5.82
CA ILE A 226 2.19 -3.79 -4.38
C ILE A 226 2.33 -2.31 -4.01
N MET A 227 3.39 -1.66 -4.50
CA MET A 227 3.65 -0.26 -4.20
C MET A 227 2.62 0.69 -4.83
N ASN A 228 1.87 0.28 -5.85
CA ASN A 228 0.77 1.08 -6.41
C ASN A 228 -0.36 1.34 -5.40
N PHE A 229 -0.47 0.56 -4.33
CA PHE A 229 -1.41 0.80 -3.23
C PHE A 229 -0.91 1.86 -2.24
N VAL A 230 0.37 2.21 -2.27
CA VAL A 230 0.98 3.20 -1.36
C VAL A 230 0.99 4.58 -2.05
N PRO A 231 0.17 5.53 -1.61
CA PRO A 231 0.04 6.81 -2.29
C PRO A 231 1.35 7.63 -2.23
N ASN A 232 1.70 8.29 -3.33
CA ASN A 232 2.84 9.21 -3.51
C ASN A 232 4.24 8.59 -3.28
N VAL A 233 4.41 7.68 -2.33
CA VAL A 233 5.71 7.08 -2.00
C VAL A 233 5.95 5.80 -2.79
N GLY A 234 4.89 5.13 -3.23
CA GLY A 234 4.97 3.83 -3.89
C GLY A 234 5.80 3.83 -5.17
N ILE A 235 5.70 4.88 -5.99
CA ILE A 235 6.50 5.01 -7.21
C ILE A 235 8.01 5.07 -6.89
N ILE A 236 8.40 5.85 -5.87
CA ILE A 236 9.80 5.98 -5.48
C ILE A 236 10.35 4.64 -5.01
N LEU A 237 9.59 3.94 -4.14
CA LEU A 237 10.00 2.64 -3.62
C LEU A 237 10.05 1.55 -4.70
N SER A 238 9.26 1.68 -5.76
CA SER A 238 9.24 0.71 -6.86
C SER A 238 10.30 0.97 -7.93
N VAL A 239 10.71 2.25 -8.16
CA VAL A 239 11.65 2.61 -9.21
C VAL A 239 13.10 2.64 -8.74
N VAL A 240 13.36 3.05 -7.50
CA VAL A 240 14.74 3.24 -7.00
C VAL A 240 15.55 1.95 -7.00
N PRO A 241 15.08 0.81 -6.47
CA PRO A 241 15.88 -0.41 -6.47
C PRO A 241 16.24 -0.91 -7.87
N PRO A 242 15.30 -1.05 -8.83
CA PRO A 242 15.65 -1.53 -10.17
C PRO A 242 16.59 -0.57 -10.92
N VAL A 243 16.44 0.75 -10.74
CA VAL A 243 17.36 1.72 -11.37
C VAL A 243 18.76 1.56 -10.83
N ILE A 244 18.93 1.42 -9.51
CA ILE A 244 20.25 1.22 -8.89
C ILE A 244 20.88 -0.09 -9.38
N LEU A 245 20.14 -1.20 -9.35
CA LEU A 245 20.68 -2.48 -9.77
C LEU A 245 21.01 -2.50 -11.27
N THR A 246 20.18 -1.90 -12.11
CA THR A 246 20.48 -1.75 -13.54
C THR A 246 21.69 -0.87 -13.80
N LEU A 247 21.87 0.19 -13.00
CA LEU A 247 23.08 1.03 -13.08
C LEU A 247 24.34 0.22 -12.80
N LEU A 248 24.31 -0.64 -11.78
CA LEU A 248 25.42 -1.48 -11.38
C LEU A 248 25.76 -2.56 -12.41
N GLU A 249 24.75 -3.16 -13.04
CA GLU A 249 24.91 -4.32 -13.92
C GLU A 249 25.07 -3.93 -15.39
N LEU A 250 24.16 -3.10 -15.90
CA LEU A 250 24.00 -2.82 -17.32
C LEU A 250 24.48 -1.41 -17.73
N GLY A 251 24.88 -0.61 -16.76
CA GLY A 251 25.40 0.74 -16.96
C GLY A 251 24.32 1.83 -16.99
N TRP A 252 24.79 3.08 -17.07
CA TRP A 252 23.96 4.26 -16.86
C TRP A 252 22.89 4.48 -17.96
N GLN A 253 23.18 4.11 -19.22
CA GLN A 253 22.22 4.31 -20.32
C GLN A 253 20.94 3.49 -20.09
N ARG A 254 21.09 2.23 -19.66
CA ARG A 254 19.94 1.35 -19.36
C ARG A 254 19.23 1.75 -18.08
N ALA A 255 19.96 2.21 -17.06
CA ALA A 255 19.36 2.75 -15.84
C ALA A 255 18.49 3.98 -16.13
N VAL A 256 18.96 4.91 -16.97
CA VAL A 256 18.18 6.07 -17.41
C VAL A 256 16.96 5.64 -18.23
N ALA A 257 17.09 4.63 -19.10
CA ALA A 257 15.95 4.10 -19.87
C ALA A 257 14.86 3.54 -18.94
N ILE A 258 15.23 2.80 -17.88
CA ILE A 258 14.27 2.30 -16.87
C ILE A 258 13.64 3.47 -16.13
N LEU A 259 14.43 4.41 -15.63
CA LEU A 259 13.90 5.58 -14.91
C LEU A 259 12.90 6.36 -15.78
N ALA A 260 13.28 6.68 -17.00
CA ALA A 260 12.41 7.39 -17.95
C ALA A 260 11.16 6.58 -18.27
N GLY A 261 11.29 5.28 -18.53
CA GLY A 261 10.16 4.38 -18.77
C GLY A 261 9.19 4.33 -17.59
N PHE A 262 9.69 4.17 -16.37
CA PHE A 262 8.84 4.21 -15.16
C PHE A 262 8.10 5.54 -15.01
N LEU A 263 8.79 6.66 -15.19
CA LEU A 263 8.16 7.98 -15.07
C LEU A 263 7.07 8.19 -16.12
N VAL A 264 7.32 7.78 -17.38
CA VAL A 264 6.33 7.86 -18.46
C VAL A 264 5.15 6.95 -18.16
N LEU A 265 5.38 5.69 -17.81
CA LEU A 265 4.32 4.73 -17.48
C LEU A 265 3.49 5.21 -16.29
N ASN A 266 4.14 5.70 -15.23
CA ASN A 266 3.44 6.25 -14.07
C ASN A 266 2.60 7.47 -14.45
N PHE A 267 3.17 8.40 -15.22
CA PHE A 267 2.45 9.57 -15.70
C PHE A 267 1.20 9.17 -16.50
N VAL A 268 1.32 8.23 -17.42
CA VAL A 268 0.20 7.73 -18.23
C VAL A 268 -0.87 7.09 -17.35
N VAL A 269 -0.47 6.24 -16.41
CA VAL A 269 -1.44 5.53 -15.55
C VAL A 269 -2.12 6.51 -14.59
N ASP A 270 -1.38 7.38 -13.91
CA ASP A 270 -1.94 8.27 -12.89
C ASP A 270 -2.74 9.43 -13.49
N ASN A 271 -2.32 9.97 -14.65
CA ASN A 271 -2.97 11.16 -15.21
C ASN A 271 -3.94 10.88 -16.37
N LEU A 272 -3.81 9.74 -17.05
CA LEU A 272 -4.67 9.43 -18.20
C LEU A 272 -5.61 8.25 -17.93
N VAL A 273 -5.12 7.20 -17.23
CA VAL A 273 -5.89 5.96 -17.02
C VAL A 273 -6.76 6.07 -15.78
N LYS A 274 -6.16 6.33 -14.61
CA LYS A 274 -6.91 6.41 -13.33
C LYS A 274 -8.09 7.38 -13.36
N PRO A 275 -7.97 8.64 -13.85
CA PRO A 275 -9.09 9.58 -13.86
C PRO A 275 -10.29 9.11 -14.67
N ARG A 276 -10.07 8.30 -15.72
CA ARG A 276 -11.17 7.77 -16.55
C ARG A 276 -12.04 6.76 -15.80
N PHE A 277 -11.47 6.10 -14.79
CA PHE A 277 -12.16 5.08 -13.99
C PHE A 277 -12.61 5.60 -12.62
N MET A 278 -12.00 6.69 -12.12
CA MET A 278 -12.41 7.32 -10.86
C MET A 278 -13.60 8.24 -11.12
N GLN A 279 -14.74 7.90 -10.50
CA GLN A 279 -15.91 8.77 -10.53
C GLN A 279 -15.67 9.99 -9.62
N SER A 280 -16.27 11.13 -10.00
CA SER A 280 -16.25 12.35 -9.20
C SER A 280 -16.70 12.07 -7.75
N GLY A 281 -15.83 12.36 -6.78
CA GLY A 281 -16.09 12.16 -5.34
C GLY A 281 -15.14 11.20 -4.62
N LEU A 282 -14.31 10.43 -5.36
CA LEU A 282 -13.23 9.63 -4.76
C LEU A 282 -11.86 10.34 -4.79
N ASP A 283 -11.82 11.55 -5.35
CA ASP A 283 -10.59 12.33 -5.42
C ASP A 283 -10.15 12.75 -4.02
N VAL A 284 -9.04 12.17 -3.59
CA VAL A 284 -8.36 12.55 -2.34
C VAL A 284 -7.22 13.49 -2.72
N PRO A 285 -7.20 14.74 -2.23
CA PRO A 285 -6.10 15.65 -2.50
C PRO A 285 -4.76 15.02 -2.11
N PRO A 286 -3.67 15.24 -2.87
CA PRO A 286 -2.37 14.60 -2.61
C PRO A 286 -1.86 14.82 -1.19
N ILE A 287 -2.10 15.99 -0.61
CA ILE A 287 -1.72 16.30 0.77
C ILE A 287 -2.47 15.42 1.78
N VAL A 288 -3.75 15.17 1.55
CA VAL A 288 -4.55 14.27 2.41
C VAL A 288 -4.05 12.85 2.29
N GLY A 289 -3.70 12.42 1.07
CA GLY A 289 -3.07 11.11 0.82
C GLY A 289 -1.75 10.93 1.59
N LEU A 290 -0.89 11.96 1.56
CA LEU A 290 0.38 11.95 2.29
C LEU A 290 0.18 11.93 3.82
N LEU A 291 -0.70 12.79 4.35
CA LEU A 291 -1.02 12.80 5.78
C LEU A 291 -1.63 11.48 6.23
N SER A 292 -2.55 10.93 5.43
CA SER A 292 -3.14 9.61 5.69
C SER A 292 -2.07 8.53 5.80
N LEU A 293 -1.12 8.53 4.85
CA LEU A 293 -0.01 7.59 4.84
C LEU A 293 0.80 7.68 6.14
N VAL A 294 1.18 8.88 6.56
CA VAL A 294 1.95 9.09 7.80
C VAL A 294 1.16 8.61 9.02
N ILE A 295 -0.11 9.01 9.12
CA ILE A 295 -0.96 8.67 10.28
C ILE A 295 -1.17 7.15 10.36
N TRP A 296 -1.60 6.52 9.27
CA TRP A 296 -1.90 5.10 9.27
C TRP A 296 -0.64 4.23 9.35
N ALA A 297 0.50 4.68 8.76
CA ALA A 297 1.78 4.04 8.95
C ALA A 297 2.24 4.06 10.42
N TYR A 298 2.02 5.18 11.12
CA TYR A 298 2.33 5.30 12.55
C TYR A 298 1.44 4.42 13.42
N LEU A 299 0.13 4.35 13.13
CA LEU A 299 -0.85 3.62 13.93
C LEU A 299 -0.80 2.09 13.68
N LEU A 300 -0.72 1.69 12.43
CA LEU A 300 -0.89 0.30 11.99
C LEU A 300 0.37 -0.30 11.32
N GLY A 301 1.45 0.48 11.22
CA GLY A 301 2.70 0.05 10.60
C GLY A 301 2.61 -0.13 9.07
N PRO A 302 3.39 -1.06 8.47
CA PRO A 302 3.44 -1.26 7.02
C PRO A 302 2.08 -1.60 6.39
N ILE A 303 1.23 -2.34 7.10
CA ILE A 303 -0.14 -2.65 6.63
C ILE A 303 -0.98 -1.38 6.60
N GLY A 304 -0.84 -0.50 7.61
CA GLY A 304 -1.49 0.79 7.61
C GLY A 304 -1.12 1.67 6.42
N THR A 305 0.11 1.56 5.93
CA THR A 305 0.58 2.25 4.73
C THR A 305 -0.22 1.82 3.49
N LEU A 306 -0.44 0.51 3.32
CA LEU A 306 -1.24 -0.05 2.23
C LEU A 306 -2.73 0.30 2.35
N LEU A 307 -3.23 0.36 3.59
CA LEU A 307 -4.63 0.65 3.91
C LEU A 307 -4.93 2.15 4.04
N ALA A 308 -3.94 3.03 3.91
CA ALA A 308 -4.05 4.45 4.23
C ALA A 308 -5.24 5.14 3.53
N LEU A 309 -5.33 5.02 2.22
CA LEU A 309 -6.44 5.63 1.47
C LEU A 309 -7.79 4.96 1.70
N PRO A 310 -7.93 3.62 1.67
CA PRO A 310 -9.18 2.96 2.02
C PRO A 310 -9.73 3.36 3.39
N LEU A 311 -8.86 3.41 4.41
CA LEU A 311 -9.28 3.81 5.77
C LEU A 311 -9.67 5.28 5.82
N THR A 312 -8.94 6.14 5.14
CA THR A 312 -9.26 7.59 5.09
C THR A 312 -10.58 7.84 4.36
N ILE A 313 -10.85 7.14 3.26
CA ILE A 313 -12.14 7.19 2.56
C ILE A 313 -13.27 6.73 3.51
N ALA A 314 -13.05 5.65 4.26
CA ALA A 314 -14.02 5.16 5.23
C ALA A 314 -14.30 6.17 6.34
N VAL A 315 -13.26 6.72 6.97
CA VAL A 315 -13.38 7.74 8.03
C VAL A 315 -14.07 9.00 7.51
N ARG A 316 -13.62 9.50 6.36
CA ARG A 316 -14.22 10.68 5.73
C ARG A 316 -15.73 10.50 5.53
N ARG A 317 -16.15 9.36 4.97
CA ARG A 317 -17.56 9.09 4.70
C ARG A 317 -18.40 8.98 5.99
N VAL A 318 -17.86 8.37 7.03
CA VAL A 318 -18.50 8.31 8.35
C VAL A 318 -18.68 9.72 8.94
N LEU A 319 -17.66 10.58 8.83
CA LEU A 319 -17.72 11.96 9.32
C LEU A 319 -18.71 12.81 8.53
N GLU A 320 -18.73 12.70 7.20
CA GLU A 320 -19.71 13.38 6.34
C GLU A 320 -21.15 13.02 6.72
N ASP A 321 -21.43 11.75 6.93
CA ASP A 321 -22.75 11.28 7.34
C ASP A 321 -23.12 11.71 8.76
N ALA A 322 -22.17 11.75 9.70
CA ALA A 322 -22.39 12.23 11.05
C ALA A 322 -22.72 13.75 11.08
N GLN A 323 -22.08 14.55 10.23
CA GLN A 323 -22.39 15.99 10.10
C GLN A 323 -23.80 16.25 9.53
N VAL A 324 -24.27 15.43 8.62
CA VAL A 324 -25.64 15.52 8.08
C VAL A 324 -26.67 15.12 9.12
N ALA A 325 -26.33 14.22 10.05
CA ALA A 325 -27.25 13.75 11.10
C ALA A 325 -27.41 14.73 12.26
N VAL A 326 -26.56 15.79 12.39
CA VAL A 326 -26.67 16.82 13.44
C VAL A 326 -27.12 18.13 12.81
N PRO A 327 -28.45 18.44 12.80
CA PRO A 327 -28.99 19.69 12.24
C PRO A 327 -28.73 20.86 13.19
N GLY A 328 -27.52 21.34 13.28
CA GLY A 328 -27.14 22.47 14.14
C GLY A 328 -25.78 23.08 13.82
N LEU A 329 -25.01 22.44 12.95
CA LEU A 329 -23.69 22.91 12.49
C LEU A 329 -23.70 23.33 11.01
N SER A 330 -24.88 23.57 10.42
CA SER A 330 -24.99 24.03 9.06
C SER A 330 -24.56 25.48 8.94
N ARG A 331 -23.39 25.65 8.32
CA ARG A 331 -22.99 26.82 7.54
C ARG A 331 -23.01 28.18 8.22
N THR A 332 -21.90 28.52 8.82
CA THR A 332 -21.37 29.88 8.70
C THR A 332 -20.30 29.84 7.61
N THR A 333 -20.70 29.97 6.36
CA THR A 333 -19.82 30.46 5.28
C THR A 333 -20.39 31.79 4.84
N PRO A 334 -19.55 32.86 4.85
CA PRO A 334 -19.92 34.14 4.26
C PRO A 334 -20.06 34.01 2.74
#